data_aa1173ca8bf5dbff5be3d52003b9772a
#
_entry.id   aa1173ca8bf5dbff5be3d52003b9772a
#
_cell.length_a   1.000
_cell.length_b   1.000
_cell.length_c   1.000
_cell.angle_alpha   90.00
_cell.angle_beta   90.00
_cell.angle_gamma   90.00
#
_symmetry.space_group_name_H-M   'P 1'
#
loop_
_entity.id
_entity.type
_entity.pdbx_description
1 polymer ?
#
loop_
_entity_poly.entity_id
_entity_poly.type
_entity_poly.pdbx_seq_one_letter_code
_entity_poly.pdbx_strand_id
1 'polypeptide(L)'
;MGKFFTKGRIACLIIFSVLVIDQIIKIWIKTHMYWHESIRITDWFYIYFTENSGMAFGMEIFAKLFLTLFRIAAVTVIGWFLYKFVKQGMKTGFIICVSLVLTGALGNIVDSVFYGVLFNESTHSQIASFMPEGGGYAPWFHGKVVDMFYFPIIDTNWPAWMPFVGGEHFIFFSPIFNFADAAISCGIIALLIFYHKRISQ
;
A
#
# COMPACT_ATOMS: atom_id res chain seq x y z
N MET A 1 -24.08 -21.10 -12.06
CA MET A 1 -23.43 -19.77 -12.20
C MET A 1 -22.88 -19.65 -13.60
N GLY A 2 -23.43 -18.75 -14.39
CA GLY A 2 -23.28 -18.70 -15.85
C GLY A 2 -21.83 -18.48 -16.31
N LYS A 3 -21.57 -18.84 -17.56
CA LYS A 3 -20.30 -18.69 -18.32
C LYS A 3 -19.65 -17.28 -18.26
N PHE A 4 -20.29 -16.29 -17.62
CA PHE A 4 -19.85 -14.90 -17.56
C PHE A 4 -18.69 -14.65 -16.57
N PHE A 5 -18.59 -15.38 -15.45
CA PHE A 5 -17.56 -15.19 -14.44
C PHE A 5 -16.56 -16.34 -14.43
N THR A 6 -15.64 -16.33 -15.38
CA THR A 6 -14.46 -17.22 -15.32
C THR A 6 -13.51 -16.72 -14.21
N LYS A 7 -12.73 -17.62 -13.61
CA LYS A 7 -11.72 -17.28 -12.58
C LYS A 7 -10.75 -16.18 -13.03
N GLY A 8 -10.37 -16.21 -14.31
CA GLY A 8 -9.52 -15.16 -14.88
C GLY A 8 -10.23 -13.79 -14.92
N ARG A 9 -11.52 -13.74 -15.30
CA ARG A 9 -12.28 -12.48 -15.28
C ARG A 9 -12.45 -11.94 -13.87
N ILE A 10 -12.66 -12.82 -12.87
CA ILE A 10 -12.72 -12.42 -11.46
C ILE A 10 -11.39 -11.81 -11.04
N ALA A 11 -10.25 -12.44 -11.34
CA ALA A 11 -8.94 -11.91 -11.05
C ALA A 11 -8.72 -10.53 -11.70
N CYS A 12 -9.03 -10.38 -12.98
CA CYS A 12 -8.92 -9.09 -13.69
C CYS A 12 -9.81 -8.00 -13.08
N LEU A 13 -11.05 -8.33 -12.70
CA LEU A 13 -11.97 -7.38 -12.05
C LEU A 13 -11.41 -6.90 -10.70
N ILE A 14 -10.89 -7.82 -9.87
CA ILE A 14 -10.29 -7.46 -8.58
C ILE A 14 -9.07 -6.57 -8.80
N ILE A 15 -8.16 -6.98 -9.70
CA ILE A 15 -6.96 -6.23 -10.01
C ILE A 15 -7.32 -4.81 -10.46
N PHE A 16 -8.23 -4.67 -11.41
CA PHE A 16 -8.63 -3.38 -11.92
C PHE A 16 -9.31 -2.52 -10.84
N SER A 17 -10.32 -3.08 -10.14
CA SER A 17 -11.12 -2.31 -9.17
C SER A 17 -10.27 -1.84 -7.99
N VAL A 18 -9.47 -2.72 -7.40
CA VAL A 18 -8.63 -2.39 -6.23
C VAL A 18 -7.55 -1.38 -6.62
N LEU A 19 -6.91 -1.54 -7.79
CA LEU A 19 -5.90 -0.61 -8.28
C LEU A 19 -6.49 0.78 -8.54
N VAL A 20 -7.65 0.85 -9.18
CA VAL A 20 -8.33 2.14 -9.46
C VAL A 20 -8.73 2.84 -8.16
N ILE A 21 -9.31 2.11 -7.21
CA ILE A 21 -9.69 2.68 -5.90
C ILE A 21 -8.46 3.19 -5.16
N ASP A 22 -7.39 2.39 -5.09
CA ASP A 22 -6.13 2.79 -4.45
C ASP A 22 -5.59 4.09 -5.05
N GLN A 23 -5.48 4.15 -6.37
CA GLN A 23 -4.92 5.32 -7.05
C GLN A 23 -5.82 6.57 -6.94
N ILE A 24 -7.14 6.41 -6.97
CA ILE A 24 -8.06 7.53 -6.74
C ILE A 24 -7.86 8.13 -5.35
N ILE A 25 -7.80 7.28 -4.32
CA ILE A 25 -7.60 7.73 -2.94
C ILE A 25 -6.24 8.42 -2.81
N LYS A 26 -5.17 7.82 -3.29
CA LYS A 26 -3.80 8.36 -3.21
C LYS A 26 -3.64 9.69 -3.94
N ILE A 27 -4.17 9.80 -5.15
CA ILE A 27 -4.14 11.05 -5.92
C ILE A 27 -4.93 12.13 -5.20
N TRP A 28 -6.13 11.79 -4.69
CA TRP A 28 -6.94 12.75 -3.94
C TRP A 28 -6.21 13.27 -2.71
N ILE A 29 -5.66 12.38 -1.87
CA ILE A 29 -4.87 12.75 -0.68
C ILE A 29 -3.72 13.68 -1.06
N LYS A 30 -2.90 13.27 -2.04
CA LYS A 30 -1.71 14.01 -2.45
C LYS A 30 -2.02 15.41 -3.01
N THR A 31 -3.18 15.58 -3.64
CA THR A 31 -3.59 16.84 -4.29
C THR A 31 -4.54 17.71 -3.44
N HIS A 32 -4.89 17.28 -2.22
CA HIS A 32 -5.84 18.02 -1.35
C HIS A 32 -5.35 18.17 0.08
N MET A 33 -4.26 17.50 0.49
CA MET A 33 -3.75 17.57 1.86
C MET A 33 -2.30 18.06 1.86
N TYR A 34 -1.94 18.81 2.89
CA TYR A 34 -0.55 19.14 3.20
C TYR A 34 0.16 17.90 3.76
N TRP A 35 1.45 17.81 3.53
CA TRP A 35 2.25 16.75 4.12
C TRP A 35 2.17 16.77 5.65
N HIS A 36 1.86 15.62 6.27
CA HIS A 36 1.55 15.41 7.69
C HIS A 36 0.26 16.07 8.18
N GLU A 37 -0.61 16.52 7.28
CA GLU A 37 -1.96 16.92 7.66
C GLU A 37 -2.77 15.72 8.13
N SER A 38 -3.62 15.94 9.16
CA SER A 38 -4.46 14.91 9.76
C SER A 38 -5.91 15.35 9.81
N ILE A 39 -6.80 14.51 9.29
CA ILE A 39 -8.26 14.66 9.39
C ILE A 39 -8.78 13.57 10.32
N ARG A 40 -9.32 13.97 11.48
CA ARG A 40 -9.92 13.03 12.43
C ARG A 40 -11.28 12.58 11.91
N ILE A 41 -11.46 11.27 11.75
CA ILE A 41 -12.74 10.64 11.38
C ILE A 41 -13.44 10.13 12.64
N THR A 42 -12.71 9.43 13.51
CA THR A 42 -13.15 8.99 14.85
C THR A 42 -12.01 9.15 15.83
N ASP A 43 -12.21 8.74 17.10
CA ASP A 43 -11.15 8.79 18.13
C ASP A 43 -10.00 7.81 17.86
N TRP A 44 -10.25 6.78 17.07
CA TRP A 44 -9.33 5.69 16.76
C TRP A 44 -9.04 5.55 15.26
N PHE A 45 -9.52 6.47 14.41
CA PHE A 45 -9.28 6.48 12.96
C PHE A 45 -9.08 7.89 12.43
N TYR A 46 -7.95 8.09 11.76
CA TYR A 46 -7.54 9.34 11.12
C TYR A 46 -7.15 9.07 9.67
N ILE A 47 -7.41 10.06 8.82
CA ILE A 47 -6.72 10.18 7.54
C ILE A 47 -5.50 11.07 7.82
N TYR A 48 -4.31 10.49 7.75
CA TYR A 48 -3.04 11.16 8.03
C TYR A 48 -2.12 11.04 6.83
N PHE A 49 -1.92 12.14 6.10
CA PHE A 49 -1.10 12.11 4.90
C PHE A 49 0.38 12.01 5.22
N THR A 50 1.01 10.97 4.73
CA THR A 50 2.48 10.82 4.75
C THR A 50 2.98 10.21 3.45
N GLU A 51 4.26 10.42 3.16
CA GLU A 51 4.94 9.86 1.99
C GLU A 51 6.09 8.96 2.44
N ASN A 52 6.05 7.72 2.00
CA ASN A 52 7.01 6.69 2.37
C ASN A 52 7.99 6.43 1.23
N SER A 53 9.25 6.77 1.46
CA SER A 53 10.32 6.42 0.51
C SER A 53 10.64 4.93 0.48
N GLY A 54 10.15 4.16 1.47
CA GLY A 54 10.46 2.74 1.64
C GLY A 54 11.87 2.50 2.15
N MET A 55 12.50 3.52 2.75
CA MET A 55 13.90 3.51 3.16
C MET A 55 14.04 3.85 4.63
N ALA A 56 14.85 3.06 5.35
CA ALA A 56 15.37 3.43 6.64
C ALA A 56 16.81 3.97 6.46
N PHE A 57 17.09 5.14 7.05
CA PHE A 57 18.44 5.66 7.23
C PHE A 57 19.29 5.96 5.97
N GLY A 58 19.02 7.05 5.23
CA GLY A 58 20.04 7.84 4.53
C GLY A 58 20.72 7.25 3.28
N MET A 59 20.36 6.06 2.80
CA MET A 59 20.89 5.50 1.54
C MET A 59 19.88 5.71 0.40
N GLU A 60 19.64 6.99 0.01
CA GLU A 60 18.37 7.35 -0.62
C GLU A 60 18.22 6.94 -2.10
N ILE A 61 19.22 7.03 -2.95
CA ILE A 61 19.00 6.90 -4.39
C ILE A 61 19.10 5.45 -4.88
N PHE A 62 20.21 4.78 -4.62
CA PHE A 62 20.42 3.41 -5.11
C PHE A 62 19.46 2.39 -4.48
N ALA A 63 19.21 2.53 -3.19
CA ALA A 63 18.33 1.59 -2.49
C ALA A 63 16.86 1.80 -2.90
N LYS A 64 16.41 3.03 -3.21
CA LYS A 64 15.06 3.28 -3.75
C LYS A 64 14.85 2.63 -5.10
N LEU A 65 15.79 2.79 -6.03
CA LEU A 65 15.75 2.12 -7.33
C LEU A 65 15.75 0.59 -7.15
N PHE A 66 16.66 0.07 -6.32
CA PHE A 66 16.72 -1.37 -6.03
C PHE A 66 15.39 -1.90 -5.46
N LEU A 67 14.81 -1.20 -4.47
CA LEU A 67 13.52 -1.57 -3.89
C LEU A 67 12.41 -1.58 -4.94
N THR A 68 12.37 -0.57 -5.81
CA THR A 68 11.35 -0.48 -6.87
C THR A 68 11.52 -1.62 -7.87
N LEU A 69 12.73 -1.92 -8.31
CA LEU A 69 13.03 -3.03 -9.21
C LEU A 69 12.71 -4.39 -8.56
N PHE A 70 13.05 -4.56 -7.28
CA PHE A 70 12.70 -5.76 -6.52
C PHE A 70 11.17 -5.95 -6.44
N ARG A 71 10.40 -4.90 -6.17
CA ARG A 71 8.93 -4.94 -6.19
C ARG A 71 8.40 -5.34 -7.57
N ILE A 72 8.94 -4.80 -8.65
CA ILE A 72 8.56 -5.16 -10.03
C ILE A 72 8.84 -6.65 -10.30
N ALA A 73 10.00 -7.15 -9.92
CA ALA A 73 10.34 -8.57 -10.05
C ALA A 73 9.37 -9.45 -9.26
N ALA A 74 9.08 -9.10 -8.00
CA ALA A 74 8.14 -9.82 -7.15
C ALA A 74 6.73 -9.86 -7.75
N VAL A 75 6.22 -8.73 -8.24
CA VAL A 75 4.89 -8.64 -8.88
C VAL A 75 4.84 -9.48 -10.15
N THR A 76 5.91 -9.48 -10.94
CA THR A 76 6.01 -10.32 -12.15
C THR A 76 5.90 -11.81 -11.80
N VAL A 77 6.61 -12.24 -10.76
CA VAL A 77 6.56 -13.62 -10.26
C VAL A 77 5.18 -13.97 -9.73
N ILE A 78 4.56 -13.11 -8.90
CA ILE A 78 3.22 -13.33 -8.36
C ILE A 78 2.19 -13.38 -9.51
N GLY A 79 2.29 -12.50 -10.50
CA GLY A 79 1.42 -12.48 -11.67
C GLY A 79 1.51 -13.76 -12.51
N TRP A 80 2.73 -14.27 -12.69
CA TRP A 80 2.97 -15.55 -13.37
C TRP A 80 2.35 -16.73 -12.60
N PHE A 81 2.49 -16.76 -11.28
CA PHE A 81 1.84 -17.76 -10.45
C PHE A 81 0.32 -17.64 -10.50
N LEU A 82 -0.24 -16.42 -10.41
CA LEU A 82 -1.68 -16.19 -10.53
C LEU A 82 -2.22 -16.75 -11.86
N TYR A 83 -1.53 -16.49 -12.97
CA TYR A 83 -1.89 -17.05 -14.29
C TYR A 83 -1.89 -18.58 -14.25
N LYS A 84 -0.85 -19.21 -13.70
CA LYS A 84 -0.78 -20.69 -13.51
C LYS A 84 -1.95 -21.20 -12.67
N PHE A 85 -2.24 -20.57 -11.53
CA PHE A 85 -3.31 -20.98 -10.62
C PHE A 85 -4.70 -20.90 -11.29
N VAL A 86 -4.92 -19.86 -12.09
CA VAL A 86 -6.14 -19.73 -12.90
C VAL A 86 -6.25 -20.87 -13.90
N LYS A 87 -5.17 -21.19 -14.62
CA LYS A 87 -5.11 -22.30 -15.60
C LYS A 87 -5.31 -23.68 -14.97
N GLN A 88 -4.74 -23.90 -13.77
CA GLN A 88 -4.90 -25.12 -12.99
C GLN A 88 -6.29 -25.26 -12.36
N GLY A 89 -7.15 -24.25 -12.49
CA GLY A 89 -8.51 -24.30 -11.96
C GLY A 89 -8.58 -24.23 -10.43
N MET A 90 -7.61 -23.59 -9.76
CA MET A 90 -7.59 -23.41 -8.31
C MET A 90 -8.90 -22.81 -7.79
N LYS A 91 -9.21 -23.01 -6.49
CA LYS A 91 -10.45 -22.48 -5.89
C LYS A 91 -10.56 -20.95 -6.08
N THR A 92 -11.75 -20.46 -6.37
CA THR A 92 -11.98 -19.03 -6.64
C THR A 92 -11.50 -18.14 -5.48
N GLY A 93 -11.76 -18.51 -4.22
CA GLY A 93 -11.27 -17.76 -3.06
C GLY A 93 -9.74 -17.67 -3.00
N PHE A 94 -9.01 -18.73 -3.39
CA PHE A 94 -7.55 -18.68 -3.50
C PHE A 94 -7.09 -17.68 -4.57
N ILE A 95 -7.73 -17.69 -5.74
CA ILE A 95 -7.46 -16.73 -6.83
C ILE A 95 -7.73 -15.28 -6.35
N ILE A 96 -8.83 -15.05 -5.62
CA ILE A 96 -9.15 -13.73 -5.04
C ILE A 96 -8.01 -13.27 -4.13
N CYS A 97 -7.57 -14.11 -3.19
CA CYS A 97 -6.50 -13.75 -2.25
C CYS A 97 -5.19 -13.39 -2.98
N VAL A 98 -4.76 -14.22 -3.94
CA VAL A 98 -3.53 -13.93 -4.72
C VAL A 98 -3.70 -12.66 -5.57
N SER A 99 -4.91 -12.41 -6.12
CA SER A 99 -5.19 -11.18 -6.86
C SER A 99 -5.11 -9.93 -5.98
N LEU A 100 -5.58 -9.99 -4.72
CA LEU A 100 -5.45 -8.89 -3.76
C LEU A 100 -3.98 -8.58 -3.46
N VAL A 101 -3.16 -9.61 -3.20
CA VAL A 101 -1.73 -9.45 -2.96
C VAL A 101 -1.04 -8.83 -4.17
N LEU A 102 -1.32 -9.34 -5.36
CA LEU A 102 -0.77 -8.82 -6.61
C LEU A 102 -1.14 -7.35 -6.82
N THR A 103 -2.41 -7.01 -6.61
CA THR A 103 -2.91 -5.65 -6.87
C THR A 103 -2.35 -4.64 -5.89
N GLY A 104 -2.30 -4.98 -4.60
CA GLY A 104 -1.71 -4.09 -3.60
C GLY A 104 -0.23 -3.82 -3.90
N ALA A 105 0.53 -4.86 -4.27
CA ALA A 105 1.91 -4.66 -4.70
C ALA A 105 2.03 -3.78 -5.97
N LEU A 106 1.11 -3.94 -6.94
CA LEU A 106 1.03 -3.09 -8.15
C LEU A 106 0.72 -1.64 -7.79
N GLY A 107 -0.22 -1.37 -6.87
CA GLY A 107 -0.57 -0.01 -6.44
C GLY A 107 0.66 0.75 -5.94
N ASN A 108 1.43 0.15 -5.05
CA ASN A 108 2.65 0.76 -4.53
C ASN A 108 3.78 0.88 -5.57
N ILE A 109 3.80 0.03 -6.61
CA ILE A 109 4.71 0.18 -7.74
C ILE A 109 4.33 1.39 -8.60
N VAL A 110 3.04 1.62 -8.86
CA VAL A 110 2.57 2.80 -9.60
C VAL A 110 3.10 4.07 -8.95
N ASP A 111 2.97 4.23 -7.64
CA ASP A 111 3.51 5.37 -6.91
C ASP A 111 5.03 5.47 -7.09
N SER A 112 5.74 4.37 -6.85
CA SER A 112 7.21 4.32 -6.90
C SER A 112 7.76 4.64 -8.29
N VAL A 113 7.08 4.23 -9.36
CA VAL A 113 7.52 4.45 -10.75
C VAL A 113 7.15 5.85 -11.23
N PHE A 114 5.92 6.31 -10.97
CA PHE A 114 5.34 7.45 -11.68
C PHE A 114 5.24 8.72 -10.83
N TYR A 115 5.02 8.64 -9.50
CA TYR A 115 4.68 9.83 -8.71
C TYR A 115 5.81 10.85 -8.64
N GLY A 116 7.07 10.40 -8.71
CA GLY A 116 8.22 11.30 -8.78
C GLY A 116 8.16 12.29 -9.94
N VAL A 117 7.73 11.83 -11.12
CA VAL A 117 7.63 12.65 -12.33
C VAL A 117 6.29 13.33 -12.52
N LEU A 118 5.20 12.75 -11.95
CA LEU A 118 3.84 13.26 -12.16
C LEU A 118 3.44 14.36 -11.17
N PHE A 119 4.09 14.49 -10.03
CA PHE A 119 3.74 15.45 -8.98
C PHE A 119 4.96 16.27 -8.55
N ASN A 120 4.74 17.51 -8.12
CA ASN A 120 5.72 18.24 -7.33
C ASN A 120 5.74 17.76 -5.88
N GLU A 121 6.66 18.27 -5.08
CA GLU A 121 6.84 17.86 -3.70
C GLU A 121 5.68 18.35 -2.82
N SER A 122 5.20 17.45 -1.95
CA SER A 122 4.26 17.80 -0.88
C SER A 122 5.06 18.30 0.31
N THR A 123 4.68 19.46 0.87
CA THR A 123 5.32 20.04 2.06
C THR A 123 4.25 20.44 3.09
N HIS A 124 4.68 20.90 4.27
CA HIS A 124 3.76 21.46 5.28
C HIS A 124 3.06 22.76 4.86
N SER A 125 3.52 23.40 3.78
CA SER A 125 3.00 24.67 3.28
C SER A 125 2.55 24.64 1.81
N GLN A 126 2.75 23.52 1.12
CA GLN A 126 2.41 23.35 -0.28
C GLN A 126 1.77 22.01 -0.54
N ILE A 127 0.57 22.01 -1.09
CA ILE A 127 -0.12 20.83 -1.61
C ILE A 127 0.45 20.50 -2.98
N ALA A 128 0.66 19.22 -3.26
CA ALA A 128 1.17 18.81 -4.55
C ALA A 128 0.15 19.03 -5.67
N SER A 129 0.63 19.41 -6.85
CA SER A 129 -0.14 19.48 -8.08
C SER A 129 0.24 18.38 -9.05
N PHE A 130 -0.73 17.95 -9.85
CA PHE A 130 -0.52 16.97 -10.90
C PHE A 130 0.06 17.65 -12.15
N MET A 131 1.12 17.09 -12.72
CA MET A 131 1.84 17.58 -13.90
C MET A 131 2.23 19.07 -13.79
N PRO A 132 2.99 19.45 -12.76
CA PRO A 132 3.40 20.87 -12.55
C PRO A 132 4.32 21.34 -13.67
N GLU A 133 4.22 22.64 -14.01
CA GLU A 133 5.05 23.27 -15.06
C GLU A 133 6.57 23.14 -14.79
N GLY A 134 6.98 23.12 -13.51
CA GLY A 134 8.35 22.95 -13.09
C GLY A 134 8.88 21.51 -13.13
N GLY A 135 8.07 20.54 -13.52
CA GLY A 135 8.38 19.11 -13.49
C GLY A 135 8.16 18.45 -12.12
N GLY A 136 8.37 17.15 -12.07
CA GLY A 136 8.16 16.35 -10.86
C GLY A 136 9.27 16.48 -9.81
N TYR A 137 9.02 15.98 -8.60
CA TYR A 137 9.98 16.07 -7.48
C TYR A 137 11.13 15.05 -7.57
N ALA A 138 10.99 14.00 -8.38
CA ALA A 138 12.00 12.95 -8.52
C ALA A 138 11.96 12.31 -9.91
N PRO A 139 13.04 11.65 -10.36
CA PRO A 139 13.04 10.91 -11.62
C PRO A 139 12.17 9.63 -11.51
N TRP A 140 11.97 8.98 -12.66
CA TRP A 140 11.29 7.67 -12.75
C TRP A 140 11.87 6.66 -11.75
N PHE A 141 11.03 5.80 -11.19
CA PHE A 141 11.35 4.76 -10.20
C PHE A 141 11.75 5.29 -8.80
N HIS A 142 11.69 6.59 -8.58
CA HIS A 142 12.04 7.22 -7.30
C HIS A 142 10.84 7.88 -6.59
N GLY A 143 9.62 7.63 -7.07
CA GLY A 143 8.40 8.14 -6.44
C GLY A 143 8.22 7.59 -5.02
N LYS A 144 7.70 8.43 -4.12
CA LYS A 144 7.33 8.06 -2.76
C LYS A 144 5.94 7.41 -2.77
N VAL A 145 5.73 6.39 -1.94
CA VAL A 145 4.40 5.77 -1.76
C VAL A 145 3.56 6.68 -0.87
N VAL A 146 2.30 6.90 -1.25
CA VAL A 146 1.35 7.71 -0.47
C VAL A 146 0.64 6.82 0.55
N ASP A 147 0.78 7.14 1.83
CA ASP A 147 0.13 6.47 2.96
C ASP A 147 -0.83 7.44 3.66
N MET A 148 -1.97 6.92 4.20
CA MET A 148 -3.01 7.78 4.76
C MET A 148 -3.82 7.18 5.90
N PHE A 149 -3.96 5.88 6.01
CA PHE A 149 -4.80 5.27 7.05
C PHE A 149 -4.02 5.09 8.34
N TYR A 150 -4.45 5.79 9.37
CA TYR A 150 -3.85 5.77 10.69
C TYR A 150 -4.89 5.35 11.74
N PHE A 151 -4.58 4.30 12.49
CA PHE A 151 -5.47 3.71 13.49
C PHE A 151 -4.79 3.62 14.86
N PRO A 152 -4.61 4.72 15.60
CA PRO A 152 -4.11 4.68 16.97
C PRO A 152 -5.20 4.10 17.90
N ILE A 153 -5.29 2.76 17.95
CA ILE A 153 -6.37 2.06 18.68
C ILE A 153 -6.30 2.35 20.18
N ILE A 154 -5.08 2.42 20.73
CA ILE A 154 -4.82 2.86 22.10
C ILE A 154 -3.73 3.92 22.04
N ASP A 155 -4.05 5.10 22.53
CA ASP A 155 -3.13 6.23 22.66
C ASP A 155 -3.15 6.66 24.14
N THR A 156 -2.06 6.34 24.88
CA THR A 156 -1.99 6.53 26.33
C THR A 156 -0.53 6.62 26.78
N ASN A 157 -0.33 6.90 28.08
CA ASN A 157 0.99 6.78 28.68
C ASN A 157 1.07 5.49 29.51
N TRP A 158 2.26 4.87 29.51
CA TRP A 158 2.53 3.77 30.41
C TRP A 158 2.32 4.20 31.87
N PRO A 159 1.71 3.34 32.73
CA PRO A 159 1.58 3.64 34.13
C PRO A 159 2.93 3.99 34.77
N ALA A 160 2.97 5.03 35.60
CA ALA A 160 4.23 5.54 36.19
C ALA A 160 4.99 4.50 37.04
N TRP A 161 4.31 3.46 37.55
CA TRP A 161 4.92 2.38 38.32
C TRP A 161 5.66 1.33 37.47
N MET A 162 5.53 1.39 36.13
CA MET A 162 6.12 0.39 35.25
C MET A 162 7.63 0.63 35.09
N PRO A 163 8.50 -0.37 35.35
CA PRO A 163 9.93 -0.20 35.21
C PRO A 163 10.32 0.01 33.74
N PHE A 164 11.31 0.89 33.51
CA PHE A 164 11.91 1.26 32.20
C PHE A 164 11.06 2.12 31.27
N VAL A 165 9.74 2.04 31.31
CA VAL A 165 8.83 2.75 30.36
C VAL A 165 7.76 3.59 31.07
N GLY A 166 7.75 3.63 32.42
CA GLY A 166 6.74 4.36 33.19
C GLY A 166 6.68 5.82 32.80
N GLY A 167 5.50 6.31 32.44
CA GLY A 167 5.25 7.67 31.98
C GLY A 167 5.56 7.94 30.50
N GLU A 168 6.19 7.01 29.78
CA GLU A 168 6.42 7.17 28.35
C GLU A 168 5.10 7.02 27.55
N HIS A 169 5.04 7.75 26.45
CA HIS A 169 3.89 7.70 25.54
C HIS A 169 3.84 6.38 24.78
N PHE A 170 2.67 5.74 24.77
CA PHE A 170 2.41 4.47 24.13
C PHE A 170 1.28 4.56 23.12
N ILE A 171 1.54 4.17 21.88
CA ILE A 171 0.52 4.04 20.84
C ILE A 171 0.47 2.58 20.39
N PHE A 172 -0.67 1.94 20.59
CA PHE A 172 -0.91 0.63 20.02
C PHE A 172 -1.42 0.79 18.58
N PHE A 173 -0.71 0.17 17.64
CA PHE A 173 -0.89 0.24 16.20
C PHE A 173 -0.60 1.64 15.62
N SER A 174 0.68 2.02 15.68
CA SER A 174 1.19 3.28 15.12
C SER A 174 1.47 3.31 13.61
N PRO A 175 1.55 2.19 12.84
CA PRO A 175 1.83 2.27 11.42
C PRO A 175 0.73 2.99 10.65
N ILE A 176 1.15 3.87 9.71
CA ILE A 176 0.29 4.48 8.72
C ILE A 176 0.44 3.65 7.44
N PHE A 177 -0.66 3.33 6.79
CA PHE A 177 -0.68 2.47 5.60
C PHE A 177 -1.72 2.96 4.59
N ASN A 178 -1.73 2.37 3.39
CA ASN A 178 -2.64 2.73 2.32
C ASN A 178 -3.59 1.57 1.94
N PHE A 179 -4.46 1.82 0.98
CA PHE A 179 -5.45 0.83 0.53
C PHE A 179 -4.79 -0.40 -0.12
N ALA A 180 -3.68 -0.20 -0.83
CA ALA A 180 -2.89 -1.28 -1.41
C ALA A 180 -2.28 -2.21 -0.33
N ASP A 181 -1.75 -1.63 0.77
CA ASP A 181 -1.21 -2.41 1.90
C ASP A 181 -2.30 -3.21 2.61
N ALA A 182 -3.50 -2.61 2.77
CA ALA A 182 -4.67 -3.32 3.29
C ALA A 182 -5.04 -4.52 2.41
N ALA A 183 -5.02 -4.36 1.08
CA ALA A 183 -5.30 -5.44 0.14
C ALA A 183 -4.25 -6.57 0.24
N ILE A 184 -2.95 -6.23 0.33
CA ILE A 184 -1.86 -7.21 0.56
C ILE A 184 -2.11 -7.98 1.86
N SER A 185 -2.34 -7.26 2.96
CA SER A 185 -2.52 -7.83 4.29
C SER A 185 -3.74 -8.76 4.35
N CYS A 186 -4.89 -8.31 3.84
CA CYS A 186 -6.10 -9.13 3.74
C CYS A 186 -5.87 -10.39 2.88
N GLY A 187 -5.20 -10.24 1.74
CA GLY A 187 -4.89 -11.35 0.86
C GLY A 187 -3.99 -12.39 1.53
N ILE A 188 -2.90 -11.96 2.18
CA ILE A 188 -1.96 -12.84 2.88
C ILE A 188 -2.63 -13.52 4.07
N ILE A 189 -3.33 -12.78 4.93
CA ILE A 189 -4.02 -13.34 6.11
C ILE A 189 -5.03 -14.39 5.67
N ALA A 190 -5.84 -14.10 4.64
CA ALA A 190 -6.80 -15.07 4.12
C ALA A 190 -6.12 -16.31 3.51
N LEU A 191 -4.98 -16.17 2.83
CA LEU A 191 -4.19 -17.30 2.34
C LEU A 191 -3.69 -18.17 3.50
N LEU A 192 -3.16 -17.57 4.56
CA LEU A 192 -2.65 -18.29 5.72
C LEU A 192 -3.75 -18.99 6.50
N ILE A 193 -4.91 -18.36 6.69
CA ILE A 193 -6.02 -18.95 7.45
C ILE A 193 -6.70 -20.08 6.65
N PHE A 194 -7.04 -19.84 5.40
CA PHE A 194 -7.91 -20.73 4.63
C PHE A 194 -7.19 -21.67 3.68
N TYR A 195 -5.90 -21.40 3.35
CA TYR A 195 -5.20 -22.10 2.28
C TYR A 195 -3.78 -22.58 2.66
N HIS A 196 -3.37 -22.50 3.95
CA HIS A 196 -2.03 -22.89 4.42
C HIS A 196 -1.62 -24.31 3.99
N LYS A 197 -2.55 -25.29 4.06
CA LYS A 197 -2.28 -26.69 3.64
C LYS A 197 -1.97 -26.87 2.15
N ARG A 198 -2.26 -25.85 1.32
CA ARG A 198 -1.96 -25.87 -0.12
C ARG A 198 -0.68 -25.12 -0.47
N ILE A 199 -0.20 -24.28 0.43
CA ILE A 199 1.05 -23.54 0.27
C ILE A 199 2.24 -24.44 0.66
N SER A 200 1.99 -25.45 1.50
CA SER A 200 3.00 -26.40 1.98
C SER A 200 3.13 -27.67 1.14
N GLN A 201 2.41 -27.79 0.04
CA GLN A 201 2.47 -28.87 -0.98
C GLN A 201 3.03 -28.33 -2.31
#